data_81468f32f9d96420a2c42a678cdaa554
#
_entry.id   81468f32f9d96420a2c42a678cdaa554
#
_cell.length_a   1.000
_cell.length_b   1.000
_cell.length_c   1.000
_cell.angle_alpha   90.00
_cell.angle_beta   90.00
_cell.angle_gamma   90.00
#
_symmetry.space_group_name_H-M   'P 1'
#
loop_
_entity.id
_entity.type
_entity.pdbx_description
1 polymer ?
#
loop_
_entity_poly.entity_id
_entity_poly.type
_entity_poly.pdbx_seq_one_letter_code
_entity_poly.pdbx_strand_id
1 'polypeptide(L)'
;MKRNLLFILLLCVSLHHPKAQTGNNNYVKTTVPTVATTATSGLSVSNSITSYQYFDDLGRPWQTVQVGMNPSQLDLVTYQEYDAAGRSSAFWLPVNAASGNNGNPLSLSTVQSRSQLSSNYGDGKAYSKPVYEASPLDRVLEQYGPGQEWHNNGKRVKTEYLSNTADGELSCRWYRTTDTRGNVQVSIQSGKVYYPAGELYVTRTTDEEGTGISLEFKDKQGHLLLTRRKNGVIYHDTYYVYDSYGNLRAVLPPLAVDALAAAGTWTVATDGTGVLAQYAYLYKYDDRNRCIWKKLPGADWIRYEYDRGDRMIASQDGEQAAKSPALCTFYLYDIDNRPVIQGTCEFRGSIASLGSTAMLTSLKRSYDGKIIASGLENSGYNPNMTLYFPVVHTINYYDDYGFRSLTGFDNESYFPKESHLAGGLLTGTVTTLLDGSGKKLYTAYYYDEKGRPEKTVSSNHLGGYDITTTVYTFTGKPKTVTHVHTAMGKTQQTQVYTLSLIHI
;
A
#
# COMPACT_ATOMS: atom_id res chain seq x y z
N MET A 1 -16.14 -49.12 41.48
CA MET A 1 -17.32 -48.62 40.76
C MET A 1 -17.51 -47.14 41.05
N LYS A 2 -17.06 -46.24 40.16
CA LYS A 2 -17.33 -44.80 40.21
C LYS A 2 -17.95 -44.40 38.87
N ARG A 3 -19.23 -44.04 38.90
CA ARG A 3 -20.00 -43.57 37.76
C ARG A 3 -19.65 -42.09 37.55
N ASN A 4 -19.04 -41.76 36.39
CA ASN A 4 -18.87 -40.38 35.94
C ASN A 4 -20.19 -39.88 35.36
N LEU A 5 -20.74 -38.86 36.00
CA LEU A 5 -21.89 -38.11 35.52
C LEU A 5 -21.42 -37.05 34.56
N LEU A 6 -21.71 -37.22 33.27
CA LEU A 6 -21.43 -36.25 32.19
C LEU A 6 -22.54 -35.19 32.20
N PHE A 7 -22.26 -33.99 32.68
CA PHE A 7 -23.17 -32.85 32.54
C PHE A 7 -23.07 -32.30 31.10
N ILE A 8 -24.10 -32.57 30.32
CA ILE A 8 -24.31 -31.88 29.02
C ILE A 8 -25.01 -30.55 29.34
N LEU A 9 -24.27 -29.47 29.28
CA LEU A 9 -24.79 -28.10 29.34
C LEU A 9 -25.43 -27.78 28.00
N LEU A 10 -26.75 -27.88 27.89
CA LEU A 10 -27.53 -27.48 26.73
C LEU A 10 -27.57 -25.95 26.72
N LEU A 11 -26.66 -25.31 25.93
CA LEU A 11 -26.65 -23.86 25.73
C LEU A 11 -27.79 -23.53 24.75
N CYS A 12 -28.97 -23.16 25.27
CA CYS A 12 -30.03 -22.57 24.48
C CYS A 12 -29.56 -21.18 23.99
N VAL A 13 -28.93 -21.14 22.81
CA VAL A 13 -28.70 -19.87 22.09
C VAL A 13 -30.09 -19.47 21.54
N SER A 14 -30.75 -18.54 22.20
CA SER A 14 -31.93 -17.87 21.64
C SER A 14 -31.42 -16.99 20.47
N LEU A 15 -31.58 -17.48 19.26
CA LEU A 15 -31.39 -16.71 18.04
C LEU A 15 -32.51 -15.65 17.98
N HIS A 16 -32.25 -14.49 18.57
CA HIS A 16 -33.05 -13.31 18.27
C HIS A 16 -32.64 -12.84 16.86
N HIS A 17 -33.48 -13.07 15.89
CA HIS A 17 -33.35 -12.53 14.55
C HIS A 17 -33.73 -11.04 14.63
N PRO A 18 -32.78 -10.11 14.50
CA PRO A 18 -33.13 -8.71 14.34
C PRO A 18 -33.87 -8.56 13.01
N LYS A 19 -35.07 -7.98 13.05
CA LYS A 19 -35.86 -7.71 11.84
C LYS A 19 -35.12 -6.66 11.02
N ALA A 20 -34.83 -6.97 9.76
CA ALA A 20 -34.34 -6.01 8.79
C ALA A 20 -35.37 -4.86 8.62
N GLN A 21 -34.90 -3.64 8.49
CA GLN A 21 -35.77 -2.46 8.42
C GLN A 21 -36.56 -2.38 7.10
N THR A 22 -36.11 -3.09 6.06
CA THR A 22 -36.78 -3.28 4.76
C THR A 22 -36.79 -4.76 4.48
N GLY A 23 -37.86 -5.48 4.81
CA GLY A 23 -37.99 -6.96 4.78
C GLY A 23 -36.93 -7.68 3.95
N ASN A 24 -36.44 -8.78 4.28
CA ASN A 24 -35.60 -9.77 3.58
C ASN A 24 -34.27 -9.37 2.93
N ASN A 25 -33.76 -8.16 3.06
CA ASN A 25 -32.46 -7.80 2.46
C ASN A 25 -31.40 -7.55 3.54
N ASN A 26 -30.22 -8.17 3.38
CA ASN A 26 -29.04 -7.92 4.21
C ASN A 26 -28.35 -6.62 3.76
N TYR A 27 -28.06 -5.69 4.67
CA TYR A 27 -27.38 -4.46 4.31
C TYR A 27 -26.50 -3.88 5.44
N VAL A 28 -25.53 -3.05 5.06
CA VAL A 28 -24.79 -2.16 5.96
C VAL A 28 -25.18 -0.72 5.65
N LYS A 29 -25.68 0.01 6.66
CA LYS A 29 -25.94 1.45 6.56
C LYS A 29 -24.77 2.23 7.15
N THR A 30 -24.25 3.18 6.38
CA THR A 30 -23.23 4.12 6.83
C THR A 30 -23.79 5.53 6.77
N THR A 31 -23.66 6.31 7.84
CA THR A 31 -24.05 7.73 7.87
C THR A 31 -22.88 8.54 8.37
N VAL A 32 -22.42 9.51 7.58
CA VAL A 32 -21.33 10.42 7.91
C VAL A 32 -21.91 11.84 8.03
N PRO A 33 -21.87 12.49 9.20
CA PRO A 33 -22.29 13.86 9.36
C PRO A 33 -21.41 14.82 8.52
N THR A 34 -22.01 15.81 7.88
CA THR A 34 -21.32 16.88 7.15
C THR A 34 -21.25 18.18 7.95
N VAL A 35 -21.88 18.19 9.12
CA VAL A 35 -21.91 19.32 10.05
C VAL A 35 -21.46 18.84 11.44
N ALA A 36 -20.89 19.74 12.23
CA ALA A 36 -20.55 19.45 13.62
C ALA A 36 -21.82 19.13 14.40
N THR A 37 -21.93 17.93 14.93
CA THR A 37 -23.11 17.43 15.67
C THR A 37 -22.74 16.35 16.66
N THR A 38 -23.50 16.26 17.75
CA THR A 38 -23.47 15.12 18.68
C THR A 38 -24.55 14.10 18.38
N ALA A 39 -25.45 14.38 17.41
CA ALA A 39 -26.50 13.44 17.03
C ALA A 39 -25.93 12.27 16.21
N THR A 40 -26.26 11.07 16.65
CA THR A 40 -25.86 9.80 15.97
C THR A 40 -26.96 9.23 15.06
N SER A 41 -28.15 9.84 15.07
CA SER A 41 -29.30 9.44 14.27
C SER A 41 -30.20 10.63 13.95
N GLY A 42 -31.10 10.47 12.96
CA GLY A 42 -32.07 11.51 12.59
C GLY A 42 -31.47 12.72 11.86
N LEU A 43 -30.23 12.59 11.34
CA LEU A 43 -29.62 13.65 10.53
C LEU A 43 -30.34 13.75 9.18
N SER A 44 -30.59 15.00 8.73
CA SER A 44 -31.13 15.26 7.41
C SER A 44 -30.13 14.93 6.31
N VAL A 45 -30.62 14.72 5.09
CA VAL A 45 -29.78 14.51 3.88
C VAL A 45 -28.83 15.66 3.64
N SER A 46 -29.21 16.90 4.00
CA SER A 46 -28.33 18.10 3.87
C SER A 46 -27.19 18.11 4.90
N ASN A 47 -27.33 17.39 6.00
CA ASN A 47 -26.40 17.40 7.14
C ASN A 47 -25.65 16.07 7.30
N SER A 48 -25.85 15.11 6.39
CA SER A 48 -25.16 13.83 6.41
C SER A 48 -25.10 13.18 5.03
N ILE A 49 -24.05 12.38 4.83
CA ILE A 49 -23.94 11.46 3.70
C ILE A 49 -24.34 10.09 4.21
N THR A 50 -25.44 9.55 3.67
CA THR A 50 -25.93 8.22 4.06
C THR A 50 -25.83 7.26 2.87
N SER A 51 -25.25 6.09 3.08
CA SER A 51 -25.19 5.01 2.09
C SER A 51 -25.69 3.69 2.67
N TYR A 52 -26.32 2.90 1.83
CA TYR A 52 -26.72 1.52 2.09
C TYR A 52 -25.97 0.61 1.15
N GLN A 53 -25.26 -0.38 1.66
CA GLN A 53 -24.67 -1.44 0.86
C GLN A 53 -25.44 -2.73 1.12
N TYR A 54 -26.07 -3.25 0.07
CA TYR A 54 -26.88 -4.47 0.11
C TYR A 54 -26.06 -5.68 -0.28
N PHE A 55 -26.33 -6.80 0.39
CA PHE A 55 -25.65 -8.07 0.19
C PHE A 55 -26.66 -9.16 -0.15
N ASP A 56 -26.25 -10.11 -0.97
CA ASP A 56 -27.01 -11.30 -1.26
C ASP A 56 -26.88 -12.35 -0.13
N ASP A 57 -27.53 -13.50 -0.29
CA ASP A 57 -27.54 -14.58 0.71
C ASP A 57 -26.16 -15.25 0.89
N LEU A 58 -25.21 -15.01 -0.01
CA LEU A 58 -23.80 -15.45 0.07
C LEU A 58 -22.89 -14.38 0.67
N GLY A 59 -23.43 -13.23 1.06
CA GLY A 59 -22.68 -12.10 1.60
C GLY A 59 -21.92 -11.28 0.54
N ARG A 60 -22.25 -11.40 -0.75
CA ARG A 60 -21.65 -10.61 -1.82
C ARG A 60 -22.41 -9.29 -1.99
N PRO A 61 -21.70 -8.14 -2.13
CA PRO A 61 -22.35 -6.84 -2.34
C PRO A 61 -22.95 -6.78 -3.74
N TRP A 62 -24.27 -6.58 -3.83
CA TRP A 62 -24.94 -6.49 -5.13
C TRP A 62 -25.51 -5.12 -5.45
N GLN A 63 -25.70 -4.25 -4.46
CA GLN A 63 -26.20 -2.90 -4.70
C GLN A 63 -25.67 -1.92 -3.67
N THR A 64 -25.35 -0.70 -4.11
CA THR A 64 -25.09 0.43 -3.21
C THR A 64 -26.08 1.54 -3.51
N VAL A 65 -26.72 2.08 -2.47
CA VAL A 65 -27.65 3.22 -2.56
C VAL A 65 -27.08 4.36 -1.74
N GLN A 66 -26.79 5.47 -2.39
CA GLN A 66 -26.34 6.71 -1.77
C GLN A 66 -27.52 7.68 -1.69
N VAL A 67 -27.97 7.99 -0.47
CA VAL A 67 -29.22 8.72 -0.22
C VAL A 67 -29.05 10.21 -0.57
N GLY A 68 -29.89 10.72 -1.46
CA GLY A 68 -29.96 12.15 -1.78
C GLY A 68 -28.68 12.74 -2.38
N MET A 69 -27.85 11.94 -3.04
CA MET A 69 -26.51 12.37 -3.50
C MET A 69 -26.50 13.19 -4.79
N ASN A 70 -27.59 13.21 -5.55
CA ASN A 70 -27.65 14.06 -6.73
C ASN A 70 -28.13 15.49 -6.40
N PRO A 71 -27.95 16.50 -7.28
CA PRO A 71 -28.40 17.87 -7.04
C PRO A 71 -29.90 18.01 -6.76
N SER A 72 -30.72 17.08 -7.24
CA SER A 72 -32.17 17.03 -6.99
C SER A 72 -32.53 16.24 -5.73
N GLN A 73 -31.55 15.88 -4.90
CA GLN A 73 -31.70 15.09 -3.67
C GLN A 73 -32.35 13.70 -3.92
N LEU A 74 -32.14 13.13 -5.09
CA LEU A 74 -32.51 11.75 -5.38
C LEU A 74 -31.39 10.79 -4.98
N ASP A 75 -31.77 9.56 -4.64
CA ASP A 75 -30.81 8.50 -4.34
C ASP A 75 -30.07 8.06 -5.58
N LEU A 76 -28.78 7.84 -5.44
CA LEU A 76 -27.92 7.33 -6.50
C LEU A 76 -27.64 5.85 -6.26
N VAL A 77 -27.96 5.00 -7.23
CA VAL A 77 -27.97 3.54 -7.09
C VAL A 77 -27.04 2.88 -8.09
N THR A 78 -26.05 2.12 -7.62
CA THR A 78 -25.22 1.21 -8.43
C THR A 78 -25.73 -0.23 -8.28
N TYR A 79 -25.52 -1.07 -9.29
CA TYR A 79 -25.97 -2.46 -9.27
C TYR A 79 -24.90 -3.39 -9.85
N GLN A 80 -24.63 -4.48 -9.14
CA GLN A 80 -23.70 -5.54 -9.53
C GLN A 80 -24.47 -6.83 -9.80
N GLU A 81 -24.33 -7.37 -11.00
CA GLU A 81 -24.85 -8.71 -11.34
C GLU A 81 -23.76 -9.77 -11.17
N TYR A 82 -24.19 -10.98 -10.84
CA TYR A 82 -23.34 -12.17 -10.75
C TYR A 82 -23.88 -13.25 -11.67
N ASP A 83 -22.97 -14.05 -12.26
CA ASP A 83 -23.33 -15.22 -13.05
C ASP A 83 -23.61 -16.44 -12.14
N ALA A 84 -24.01 -17.58 -12.75
CA ALA A 84 -24.30 -18.81 -12.04
C ALA A 84 -23.07 -19.40 -11.29
N ALA A 85 -21.85 -19.04 -11.70
CA ALA A 85 -20.61 -19.44 -11.02
C ALA A 85 -20.23 -18.46 -9.91
N GLY A 86 -21.00 -17.40 -9.69
CA GLY A 86 -20.75 -16.39 -8.67
C GLY A 86 -19.76 -15.31 -9.06
N ARG A 87 -19.36 -15.24 -10.34
CA ARG A 87 -18.47 -14.21 -10.87
C ARG A 87 -19.25 -12.96 -11.24
N SER A 88 -18.60 -11.77 -11.16
CA SER A 88 -19.15 -10.51 -11.65
C SER A 88 -19.54 -10.63 -13.13
N SER A 89 -20.80 -10.38 -13.50
CA SER A 89 -21.28 -10.49 -14.88
C SER A 89 -21.64 -9.15 -15.52
N ALA A 90 -22.12 -8.19 -14.72
CA ALA A 90 -22.32 -6.82 -15.18
C ALA A 90 -22.28 -5.85 -13.98
N PHE A 91 -21.70 -4.68 -14.18
CA PHE A 91 -21.71 -3.58 -13.21
C PHE A 91 -22.35 -2.34 -13.83
N TRP A 92 -23.53 -1.98 -13.32
CA TRP A 92 -24.32 -0.85 -13.81
C TRP A 92 -23.81 0.47 -13.28
N LEU A 93 -23.75 1.45 -14.15
CA LEU A 93 -23.47 2.84 -13.78
C LEU A 93 -24.52 3.35 -12.78
N PRO A 94 -24.17 4.33 -11.93
CA PRO A 94 -25.09 4.87 -10.95
C PRO A 94 -26.33 5.48 -11.60
N VAL A 95 -27.54 5.04 -11.28
CA VAL A 95 -28.80 5.63 -11.74
C VAL A 95 -29.51 6.38 -10.63
N ASN A 96 -30.23 7.46 -10.99
CA ASN A 96 -31.07 8.18 -10.06
C ASN A 96 -32.34 7.35 -9.76
N ALA A 97 -32.62 7.07 -8.51
CA ALA A 97 -33.87 6.46 -8.07
C ALA A 97 -35.07 7.43 -8.26
N ALA A 98 -36.29 6.94 -8.04
CA ALA A 98 -37.46 7.80 -7.95
C ALA A 98 -37.40 8.64 -6.67
N SER A 99 -38.10 9.78 -6.66
CA SER A 99 -38.29 10.55 -5.43
C SER A 99 -38.93 9.68 -4.35
N GLY A 100 -38.44 9.83 -3.11
CA GLY A 100 -38.94 9.07 -1.96
C GLY A 100 -38.40 7.63 -1.84
N ASN A 101 -37.34 7.28 -2.56
CA ASN A 101 -36.71 5.95 -2.44
C ASN A 101 -36.12 5.69 -1.05
N ASN A 102 -35.56 6.72 -0.40
CA ASN A 102 -35.09 6.71 0.98
C ASN A 102 -34.11 5.56 1.33
N GLY A 103 -33.19 5.27 0.43
CA GLY A 103 -32.19 4.23 0.63
C GLY A 103 -32.65 2.80 0.31
N ASN A 104 -33.89 2.59 -0.16
CA ASN A 104 -34.39 1.25 -0.51
C ASN A 104 -33.66 0.70 -1.76
N PRO A 105 -33.50 -0.63 -1.86
CA PRO A 105 -32.89 -1.25 -3.00
C PRO A 105 -33.84 -1.23 -4.21
N LEU A 106 -33.26 -1.16 -5.41
CA LEU A 106 -33.99 -1.23 -6.69
C LEU A 106 -33.83 -2.64 -7.28
N SER A 107 -34.87 -3.14 -7.93
CA SER A 107 -34.76 -4.34 -8.75
C SER A 107 -33.89 -4.08 -10.00
N LEU A 108 -33.28 -5.12 -10.56
CA LEU A 108 -32.51 -5.00 -11.80
C LEU A 108 -33.32 -4.38 -12.93
N SER A 109 -34.58 -4.80 -13.11
CA SER A 109 -35.47 -4.24 -14.12
C SER A 109 -35.74 -2.73 -13.95
N THR A 110 -35.77 -2.27 -12.68
CA THR A 110 -35.89 -0.85 -12.36
C THR A 110 -34.59 -0.11 -12.71
N VAL A 111 -33.42 -0.65 -12.40
CA VAL A 111 -32.13 -0.05 -12.76
C VAL A 111 -32.01 0.05 -14.29
N GLN A 112 -32.37 -0.99 -15.02
CA GLN A 112 -32.40 -1.03 -16.49
C GLN A 112 -33.31 0.04 -17.07
N SER A 113 -34.55 0.13 -16.59
CA SER A 113 -35.48 1.17 -17.08
C SER A 113 -35.05 2.58 -16.73
N ARG A 114 -34.42 2.76 -15.56
CA ARG A 114 -33.85 4.05 -15.16
C ARG A 114 -32.66 4.47 -16.02
N SER A 115 -31.78 3.56 -16.40
CA SER A 115 -30.62 3.86 -17.27
C SER A 115 -31.06 4.38 -18.65
N GLN A 116 -32.22 3.93 -19.14
CA GLN A 116 -32.80 4.36 -20.43
C GLN A 116 -33.41 5.76 -20.41
N LEU A 117 -33.67 6.34 -19.23
CA LEU A 117 -34.15 7.71 -19.11
C LEU A 117 -33.04 8.70 -19.51
N SER A 118 -33.42 9.73 -20.29
CA SER A 118 -32.50 10.81 -20.68
C SER A 118 -31.98 11.61 -19.49
N SER A 119 -32.68 11.59 -18.35
CA SER A 119 -32.22 12.17 -17.08
C SER A 119 -31.11 11.39 -16.41
N ASN A 120 -30.80 10.16 -16.88
CA ASN A 120 -29.65 9.38 -16.49
C ASN A 120 -28.68 9.27 -17.67
N TYR A 121 -28.82 8.24 -18.51
CA TYR A 121 -27.90 7.98 -19.62
C TYR A 121 -28.58 7.92 -20.99
N GLY A 122 -29.89 7.68 -21.04
CA GLY A 122 -30.61 7.40 -22.30
C GLY A 122 -30.12 6.08 -22.94
N ASP A 123 -29.57 5.16 -22.16
CA ASP A 123 -28.82 4.01 -22.66
C ASP A 123 -29.25 2.71 -21.95
N GLY A 124 -29.59 1.69 -22.75
CA GLY A 124 -30.01 0.38 -22.25
C GLY A 124 -28.86 -0.54 -21.85
N LYS A 125 -27.62 -0.17 -22.16
CA LYS A 125 -26.40 -0.91 -21.80
C LYS A 125 -25.41 -0.05 -21.00
N ALA A 126 -25.93 0.75 -20.08
CA ALA A 126 -25.11 1.59 -19.17
C ALA A 126 -24.41 0.73 -18.11
N TYR A 127 -23.71 -0.33 -18.51
CA TYR A 127 -22.98 -1.24 -17.64
C TYR A 127 -21.68 -1.72 -18.28
N SER A 128 -20.69 -2.01 -17.45
CA SER A 128 -19.48 -2.72 -17.84
C SER A 128 -19.70 -4.24 -17.74
N LYS A 129 -19.08 -5.02 -18.64
CA LYS A 129 -19.26 -6.46 -18.71
C LYS A 129 -17.95 -7.20 -19.00
N PRO A 130 -17.47 -8.06 -18.10
CA PRO A 130 -16.39 -8.99 -18.39
C PRO A 130 -16.91 -10.19 -19.19
N VAL A 131 -16.03 -10.75 -20.05
CA VAL A 131 -16.23 -12.05 -20.70
C VAL A 131 -15.11 -12.95 -20.24
N TYR A 132 -15.46 -14.05 -19.62
CA TYR A 132 -14.52 -15.00 -19.06
C TYR A 132 -14.19 -16.10 -20.05
N GLU A 133 -13.01 -16.70 -19.91
CA GLU A 133 -12.68 -17.95 -20.60
C GLU A 133 -13.55 -19.12 -20.09
N ALA A 134 -13.60 -20.18 -20.90
CA ALA A 134 -14.37 -21.37 -20.55
C ALA A 134 -13.65 -22.31 -19.56
N SER A 135 -12.47 -21.96 -19.08
CA SER A 135 -11.68 -22.77 -18.16
C SER A 135 -11.95 -22.39 -16.68
N PRO A 136 -11.63 -23.30 -15.72
CA PRO A 136 -11.75 -22.99 -14.29
C PRO A 136 -10.80 -21.91 -13.77
N LEU A 137 -9.92 -21.35 -14.60
CA LEU A 137 -9.02 -20.26 -14.21
C LEU A 137 -9.73 -18.92 -14.12
N ASP A 138 -10.96 -18.81 -14.65
CA ASP A 138 -11.80 -17.61 -14.59
C ASP A 138 -11.11 -16.32 -15.10
N ARG A 139 -10.21 -16.46 -16.10
CA ARG A 139 -9.51 -15.29 -16.65
C ARG A 139 -10.45 -14.46 -17.50
N VAL A 140 -10.40 -13.15 -17.34
CA VAL A 140 -11.14 -12.21 -18.20
C VAL A 140 -10.44 -12.10 -19.56
N LEU A 141 -11.13 -12.47 -20.63
CA LEU A 141 -10.64 -12.35 -22.01
C LEU A 141 -11.05 -11.04 -22.65
N GLU A 142 -12.23 -10.52 -22.30
CA GLU A 142 -12.72 -9.27 -22.82
C GLU A 142 -13.40 -8.47 -21.72
N GLN A 143 -13.22 -7.15 -21.74
CA GLN A 143 -13.86 -6.23 -20.80
C GLN A 143 -14.54 -5.13 -21.59
N TYR A 144 -15.86 -5.16 -21.63
CA TYR A 144 -16.66 -4.06 -22.22
C TYR A 144 -16.83 -2.94 -21.21
N GLY A 145 -16.64 -1.71 -21.66
CA GLY A 145 -17.05 -0.51 -20.95
C GLY A 145 -18.56 -0.28 -21.03
N PRO A 146 -19.13 0.64 -20.22
CA PRO A 146 -20.56 0.97 -20.27
C PRO A 146 -20.90 1.76 -21.54
N GLY A 147 -22.06 1.47 -22.10
CA GLY A 147 -22.62 2.18 -23.27
C GLY A 147 -23.06 1.27 -24.41
N GLN A 148 -24.27 1.52 -24.93
CA GLN A 148 -24.85 0.68 -25.96
C GLN A 148 -24.03 0.73 -27.26
N GLU A 149 -23.49 1.88 -27.62
CA GLU A 149 -22.66 2.02 -28.82
C GLU A 149 -21.36 1.19 -28.68
N TRP A 150 -20.74 1.20 -27.53
CA TRP A 150 -19.53 0.41 -27.26
C TRP A 150 -19.80 -1.08 -27.40
N HIS A 151 -20.87 -1.56 -26.77
CA HIS A 151 -21.27 -2.96 -26.86
C HIS A 151 -21.65 -3.37 -28.30
N ASN A 152 -22.40 -2.52 -29.04
CA ASN A 152 -22.86 -2.83 -30.38
C ASN A 152 -21.72 -2.80 -31.40
N ASN A 153 -20.73 -1.92 -31.21
CA ASN A 153 -19.56 -1.79 -32.07
C ASN A 153 -18.41 -2.72 -31.64
N GLY A 154 -18.62 -3.57 -30.62
CA GLY A 154 -17.62 -4.52 -30.15
C GLY A 154 -16.38 -3.86 -29.53
N LYS A 155 -16.47 -2.61 -29.06
CA LYS A 155 -15.39 -1.88 -28.42
C LYS A 155 -15.17 -2.43 -27.03
N ARG A 156 -13.98 -3.01 -26.81
CA ARG A 156 -13.62 -3.67 -25.56
C ARG A 156 -12.11 -3.76 -25.37
N VAL A 157 -11.68 -3.79 -24.17
CA VAL A 157 -10.31 -4.26 -23.84
C VAL A 157 -10.25 -5.76 -24.05
N LYS A 158 -9.31 -6.23 -24.88
CA LYS A 158 -9.09 -7.65 -25.16
C LYS A 158 -7.80 -8.12 -24.53
N THR A 159 -7.84 -9.26 -23.83
CA THR A 159 -6.66 -9.92 -23.26
C THR A 159 -6.46 -11.29 -23.93
N GLU A 160 -5.26 -11.53 -24.45
CA GLU A 160 -4.86 -12.78 -25.07
C GLU A 160 -3.66 -13.36 -24.31
N TYR A 161 -3.70 -14.67 -24.08
CA TYR A 161 -2.63 -15.43 -23.45
C TYR A 161 -1.92 -16.26 -24.51
N LEU A 162 -0.67 -15.89 -24.78
CA LEU A 162 0.12 -16.37 -25.90
C LEU A 162 1.47 -16.91 -25.41
N SER A 163 2.24 -17.48 -26.34
CA SER A 163 3.65 -17.79 -26.16
C SER A 163 4.48 -16.89 -27.05
N ASN A 164 5.76 -16.66 -26.67
CA ASN A 164 6.67 -15.88 -27.50
C ASN A 164 7.03 -16.61 -28.80
N THR A 165 7.43 -15.84 -29.81
CA THR A 165 8.02 -16.30 -31.06
C THR A 165 9.51 -15.96 -31.10
N ALA A 166 10.26 -16.57 -32.02
CA ALA A 166 11.69 -16.30 -32.19
C ALA A 166 11.97 -14.93 -32.86
N ASP A 167 10.97 -14.36 -33.56
CA ASP A 167 11.05 -13.10 -34.27
C ASP A 167 9.72 -12.33 -34.22
N GLY A 168 9.68 -11.13 -34.77
CA GLY A 168 8.47 -10.30 -34.89
C GLY A 168 7.98 -9.71 -33.57
N GLU A 169 6.65 -9.41 -33.53
CA GLU A 169 6.01 -8.70 -32.41
C GLU A 169 6.10 -9.46 -31.08
N LEU A 170 6.05 -10.79 -31.11
CA LEU A 170 6.09 -11.63 -29.93
C LEU A 170 7.52 -12.10 -29.57
N SER A 171 8.57 -11.49 -30.14
CA SER A 171 9.95 -11.81 -29.78
C SER A 171 10.42 -11.01 -28.58
N CYS A 172 11.24 -11.62 -27.73
CA CYS A 172 11.89 -10.99 -26.58
C CYS A 172 13.41 -11.24 -26.67
N ARG A 173 14.22 -10.16 -26.54
CA ARG A 173 15.69 -10.29 -26.50
C ARG A 173 16.11 -11.05 -25.25
N TRP A 174 17.07 -11.93 -25.40
CA TRP A 174 17.59 -12.74 -24.31
C TRP A 174 18.81 -12.09 -23.68
N TYR A 175 18.60 -11.31 -22.63
CA TYR A 175 19.69 -10.79 -21.82
C TYR A 175 20.20 -11.85 -20.84
N ARG A 176 21.53 -11.88 -20.66
CA ARG A 176 22.20 -12.67 -19.62
C ARG A 176 23.09 -11.80 -18.77
N THR A 177 23.15 -12.12 -17.50
CA THR A 177 24.15 -11.54 -16.59
C THR A 177 25.34 -12.48 -16.50
N THR A 178 26.55 -11.97 -16.70
CA THR A 178 27.79 -12.68 -16.37
C THR A 178 28.27 -12.14 -15.02
N ASP A 179 28.22 -13.01 -14.01
CA ASP A 179 28.65 -12.63 -12.67
C ASP A 179 30.17 -12.68 -12.57
N THR A 180 30.81 -11.53 -12.83
CA THR A 180 32.15 -11.27 -12.34
C THR A 180 31.99 -10.37 -11.13
N ARG A 181 32.49 -10.80 -9.98
CA ARG A 181 32.40 -10.12 -8.68
C ARG A 181 32.47 -8.61 -8.80
N GLY A 182 31.36 -7.91 -8.56
CA GLY A 182 31.27 -6.44 -8.49
C GLY A 182 30.78 -5.72 -9.74
N ASN A 183 31.06 -6.17 -10.97
CA ASN A 183 30.57 -5.56 -12.21
C ASN A 183 29.83 -6.58 -13.06
N VAL A 184 28.51 -6.53 -12.99
CA VAL A 184 27.66 -7.38 -13.83
C VAL A 184 27.59 -6.78 -15.23
N GLN A 185 28.06 -7.50 -16.22
CA GLN A 185 27.80 -7.19 -17.63
C GLN A 185 26.48 -7.81 -18.04
N VAL A 186 25.57 -6.99 -18.49
CA VAL A 186 24.34 -7.46 -19.12
C VAL A 186 24.63 -7.58 -20.61
N SER A 187 24.63 -8.78 -21.16
CA SER A 187 24.90 -9.03 -22.56
C SER A 187 23.84 -9.93 -23.16
N ILE A 188 23.62 -9.80 -24.47
CA ILE A 188 22.87 -10.79 -25.24
C ILE A 188 23.70 -12.06 -25.30
N GLN A 189 23.07 -13.21 -25.15
CA GLN A 189 23.75 -14.49 -25.21
C GLN A 189 24.40 -14.68 -26.59
N SER A 190 25.68 -15.02 -26.63
CA SER A 190 26.40 -15.31 -27.87
C SER A 190 25.64 -16.32 -28.73
N GLY A 191 25.38 -15.96 -29.99
CA GLY A 191 24.65 -16.79 -30.97
C GLY A 191 23.12 -16.85 -30.79
N LYS A 192 22.55 -16.29 -29.72
CA LYS A 192 21.08 -16.25 -29.48
C LYS A 192 20.66 -14.86 -29.08
N VAL A 193 20.12 -14.10 -30.02
CA VAL A 193 19.66 -12.72 -29.78
C VAL A 193 18.31 -12.69 -29.06
N TYR A 194 17.45 -13.67 -29.35
CA TYR A 194 16.08 -13.75 -28.79
C TYR A 194 15.85 -15.07 -28.10
N TYR A 195 14.85 -15.10 -27.20
CA TYR A 195 14.37 -16.34 -26.61
C TYR A 195 13.81 -17.26 -27.69
N PRO A 196 14.06 -18.59 -27.61
CA PRO A 196 13.41 -19.57 -28.47
C PRO A 196 11.89 -19.47 -28.37
N ALA A 197 11.17 -19.82 -29.44
CA ALA A 197 9.71 -19.83 -29.45
C ALA A 197 9.15 -20.80 -28.39
N GLY A 198 8.06 -20.37 -27.69
CA GLY A 198 7.38 -21.18 -26.68
C GLY A 198 8.06 -21.23 -25.30
N GLU A 199 9.12 -20.45 -25.08
CA GLU A 199 9.83 -20.41 -23.79
C GLU A 199 9.22 -19.41 -22.79
N LEU A 200 8.49 -18.41 -23.26
CA LEU A 200 7.91 -17.35 -22.44
C LEU A 200 6.40 -17.32 -22.56
N TYR A 201 5.74 -16.99 -21.45
CA TYR A 201 4.33 -16.61 -21.45
C TYR A 201 4.19 -15.16 -21.87
N VAL A 202 3.25 -14.88 -22.78
CA VAL A 202 2.97 -13.52 -23.26
C VAL A 202 1.52 -13.19 -22.99
N THR A 203 1.28 -12.10 -22.29
CA THR A 203 -0.06 -11.52 -22.14
C THR A 203 -0.15 -10.30 -23.06
N ARG A 204 -1.05 -10.35 -24.03
CA ARG A 204 -1.35 -9.22 -24.93
C ARG A 204 -2.64 -8.57 -24.50
N THR A 205 -2.60 -7.28 -24.24
CA THR A 205 -3.78 -6.44 -23.97
C THR A 205 -3.95 -5.46 -25.11
N THR A 206 -5.14 -5.42 -25.69
CA THR A 206 -5.51 -4.48 -26.74
C THR A 206 -6.60 -3.58 -26.20
N ASP A 207 -6.49 -2.26 -26.41
CA ASP A 207 -7.47 -1.28 -25.99
C ASP A 207 -8.79 -1.38 -26.75
N GLU A 208 -9.76 -0.57 -26.36
CA GLU A 208 -11.11 -0.54 -26.93
C GLU A 208 -11.13 -0.09 -28.39
N GLU A 209 -10.14 0.71 -28.82
CA GLU A 209 -10.00 1.16 -30.20
C GLU A 209 -9.22 0.16 -31.08
N GLY A 210 -8.61 -0.85 -30.50
CA GLY A 210 -7.82 -1.87 -31.18
C GLY A 210 -6.43 -1.41 -31.63
N THR A 211 -6.01 -0.20 -31.24
CA THR A 211 -4.74 0.43 -31.68
C THR A 211 -3.66 0.46 -30.59
N GLY A 212 -4.07 0.61 -29.34
CA GLY A 212 -3.17 0.57 -28.18
C GLY A 212 -2.91 -0.88 -27.77
N ILE A 213 -1.72 -1.41 -28.10
CA ILE A 213 -1.32 -2.78 -27.76
C ILE A 213 -0.22 -2.74 -26.71
N SER A 214 -0.42 -3.51 -25.65
CA SER A 214 0.57 -3.78 -24.60
C SER A 214 0.84 -5.27 -24.49
N LEU A 215 2.12 -5.65 -24.42
CA LEU A 215 2.54 -7.03 -24.24
C LEU A 215 3.43 -7.15 -23.00
N GLU A 216 3.17 -8.16 -22.19
CA GLU A 216 4.01 -8.57 -21.06
C GLU A 216 4.57 -9.95 -21.32
N PHE A 217 5.90 -10.09 -21.22
CA PHE A 217 6.62 -11.35 -21.40
C PHE A 217 7.13 -11.81 -20.04
N LYS A 218 6.76 -13.02 -19.64
CA LYS A 218 7.18 -13.63 -18.38
C LYS A 218 7.85 -14.99 -18.64
N ASP A 219 8.88 -15.27 -17.85
CA ASP A 219 9.49 -16.60 -17.87
C ASP A 219 8.62 -17.63 -17.10
N LYS A 220 9.07 -18.89 -17.06
CA LYS A 220 8.39 -20.00 -16.36
C LYS A 220 8.41 -19.84 -14.83
N GLN A 221 9.23 -18.95 -14.29
CA GLN A 221 9.32 -18.62 -12.86
C GLN A 221 8.43 -17.42 -12.49
N GLY A 222 7.83 -16.76 -13.50
CA GLY A 222 6.97 -15.61 -13.33
C GLY A 222 7.69 -14.25 -13.36
N HIS A 223 9.00 -14.23 -13.65
CA HIS A 223 9.72 -12.97 -13.79
C HIS A 223 9.26 -12.24 -15.04
N LEU A 224 8.95 -10.95 -14.90
CA LEU A 224 8.64 -10.06 -16.01
C LEU A 224 9.94 -9.70 -16.73
N LEU A 225 10.10 -10.13 -18.00
CA LEU A 225 11.33 -9.89 -18.77
C LEU A 225 11.22 -8.71 -19.72
N LEU A 226 10.02 -8.46 -20.26
CA LEU A 226 9.77 -7.37 -21.20
C LEU A 226 8.34 -6.87 -21.05
N THR A 227 8.18 -5.55 -20.99
CA THR A 227 6.93 -4.89 -21.36
C THR A 227 7.13 -4.16 -22.68
N ARG A 228 6.25 -4.43 -23.64
CA ARG A 228 6.26 -3.79 -24.96
C ARG A 228 4.96 -3.02 -25.15
N ARG A 229 5.06 -1.74 -25.44
CA ARG A 229 3.90 -0.94 -25.88
C ARG A 229 4.06 -0.60 -27.33
N LYS A 230 3.00 -0.80 -28.12
CA LYS A 230 2.97 -0.50 -29.54
C LYS A 230 2.18 0.78 -29.78
N ASN A 231 2.79 1.69 -30.52
CA ASN A 231 2.13 2.89 -31.03
C ASN A 231 2.33 2.92 -32.54
N GLY A 232 1.30 2.54 -33.30
CA GLY A 232 1.40 2.33 -34.73
C GLY A 232 2.39 1.21 -35.07
N VAL A 233 3.51 1.56 -35.71
CA VAL A 233 4.59 0.62 -36.06
C VAL A 233 5.78 0.66 -35.10
N ILE A 234 5.76 1.58 -34.12
CA ILE A 234 6.86 1.78 -33.17
C ILE A 234 6.61 0.98 -31.91
N TYR A 235 7.65 0.30 -31.43
CA TYR A 235 7.64 -0.40 -30.14
C TYR A 235 8.42 0.39 -29.08
N HIS A 236 7.81 0.52 -27.92
CA HIS A 236 8.45 1.09 -26.72
C HIS A 236 8.69 -0.06 -25.73
N ASP A 237 9.90 -0.58 -25.75
CA ASP A 237 10.30 -1.74 -24.95
C ASP A 237 10.93 -1.32 -23.62
N THR A 238 10.50 -1.99 -22.53
CA THR A 238 11.21 -1.93 -21.26
C THR A 238 11.64 -3.35 -20.88
N TYR A 239 12.93 -3.60 -20.81
CA TYR A 239 13.49 -4.89 -20.40
C TYR A 239 13.82 -4.92 -18.92
N TYR A 240 13.58 -6.07 -18.31
CA TYR A 240 13.93 -6.40 -16.93
C TYR A 240 14.93 -7.57 -16.98
N VAL A 241 16.13 -7.34 -16.48
CA VAL A 241 17.23 -8.29 -16.60
C VAL A 241 17.56 -8.85 -15.23
N TYR A 242 17.47 -10.15 -15.11
CA TYR A 242 17.71 -10.89 -13.88
C TYR A 242 18.99 -11.71 -13.95
N ASP A 243 19.61 -11.96 -12.80
CA ASP A 243 20.70 -12.91 -12.68
C ASP A 243 20.17 -14.34 -12.46
N SER A 244 21.08 -15.31 -12.36
CA SER A 244 20.75 -16.72 -12.13
C SER A 244 20.09 -17.01 -10.78
N TYR A 245 20.14 -16.06 -9.84
CA TYR A 245 19.49 -16.14 -8.53
C TYR A 245 18.10 -15.49 -8.50
N GLY A 246 17.66 -14.90 -9.63
CA GLY A 246 16.40 -14.19 -9.73
C GLY A 246 16.47 -12.73 -9.24
N ASN A 247 17.64 -12.17 -8.99
CA ASN A 247 17.78 -10.77 -8.61
C ASN A 247 17.68 -9.88 -9.83
N LEU A 248 16.90 -8.79 -9.74
CA LEU A 248 16.79 -7.77 -10.78
C LEU A 248 18.09 -6.96 -10.87
N ARG A 249 18.84 -7.08 -11.95
CA ARG A 249 20.15 -6.42 -12.15
C ARG A 249 20.08 -5.13 -12.96
N ALA A 250 19.13 -5.05 -13.89
CA ALA A 250 18.90 -3.85 -14.68
C ALA A 250 17.44 -3.74 -15.11
N VAL A 251 16.94 -2.49 -15.20
CA VAL A 251 15.75 -2.15 -15.98
C VAL A 251 16.19 -1.21 -17.07
N LEU A 252 15.86 -1.56 -18.32
CA LEU A 252 16.19 -0.82 -19.54
C LEU A 252 14.90 -0.19 -20.08
N PRO A 253 14.55 1.05 -19.72
CA PRO A 253 13.40 1.76 -20.28
C PRO A 253 13.57 2.04 -21.79
N PRO A 254 12.53 2.48 -22.50
CA PRO A 254 12.55 2.69 -23.95
C PRO A 254 13.75 3.52 -24.44
N LEU A 255 14.05 4.63 -23.78
CA LEU A 255 15.22 5.46 -24.16
C LEU A 255 16.56 4.71 -24.03
N ALA A 256 16.71 3.83 -23.06
CA ALA A 256 17.89 2.99 -22.91
C ALA A 256 17.96 1.97 -24.05
N VAL A 257 16.84 1.36 -24.42
CA VAL A 257 16.73 0.39 -25.51
C VAL A 257 17.04 1.05 -26.84
N ASP A 258 16.48 2.22 -27.13
CA ASP A 258 16.72 2.99 -28.35
C ASP A 258 18.18 3.39 -28.49
N ALA A 259 18.80 3.84 -27.40
CA ALA A 259 20.20 4.22 -27.38
C ALA A 259 21.14 3.02 -27.59
N LEU A 260 20.82 1.84 -27.04
CA LEU A 260 21.55 0.60 -27.29
C LEU A 260 21.39 0.14 -28.76
N ALA A 261 20.22 0.29 -29.33
CA ALA A 261 19.93 -0.02 -30.73
C ALA A 261 20.71 0.91 -31.65
N ALA A 262 20.73 2.22 -31.38
CA ALA A 262 21.48 3.21 -32.16
C ALA A 262 22.98 2.98 -32.10
N ALA A 263 23.50 2.55 -30.94
CA ALA A 263 24.93 2.23 -30.78
C ALA A 263 25.31 0.89 -31.42
N GLY A 264 24.32 0.07 -31.83
CA GLY A 264 24.58 -1.29 -32.36
C GLY A 264 25.19 -2.26 -31.34
N THR A 265 25.27 -1.87 -30.07
CA THR A 265 25.84 -2.67 -28.99
C THR A 265 24.77 -2.99 -27.96
N TRP A 266 24.57 -4.27 -27.69
CA TRP A 266 23.60 -4.73 -26.68
C TRP A 266 24.28 -5.22 -25.40
N THR A 267 25.61 -5.06 -25.33
CA THR A 267 26.39 -5.33 -24.13
C THR A 267 26.37 -4.09 -23.25
N VAL A 268 25.94 -4.26 -22.02
CA VAL A 268 25.66 -3.20 -21.08
C VAL A 268 26.58 -3.35 -19.88
N ALA A 269 27.54 -2.44 -19.72
CA ALA A 269 28.31 -2.34 -18.49
C ALA A 269 27.43 -1.76 -17.39
N THR A 270 27.33 -2.44 -16.25
CA THR A 270 26.56 -1.98 -15.07
C THR A 270 27.44 -1.21 -14.08
N ASP A 271 28.53 -0.62 -14.56
CA ASP A 271 29.39 0.27 -13.79
C ASP A 271 28.77 1.66 -13.57
N GLY A 272 27.68 1.96 -14.28
CA GLY A 272 27.00 3.25 -14.19
C GLY A 272 27.61 4.32 -15.07
N THR A 273 28.42 3.94 -16.07
CA THR A 273 28.97 4.86 -17.07
C THR A 273 28.21 4.80 -18.40
N GLY A 274 28.50 5.76 -19.31
CA GLY A 274 27.93 5.80 -20.64
C GLY A 274 26.42 6.01 -20.70
N VAL A 275 25.81 5.52 -21.77
CA VAL A 275 24.38 5.69 -22.09
C VAL A 275 23.46 5.18 -20.97
N LEU A 276 23.85 4.09 -20.32
CA LEU A 276 23.01 3.52 -19.27
C LEU A 276 23.02 4.33 -17.97
N ALA A 277 24.08 5.10 -17.72
CA ALA A 277 24.10 6.01 -16.58
C ALA A 277 22.94 7.01 -16.63
N GLN A 278 22.49 7.39 -17.82
CA GLN A 278 21.42 8.37 -18.03
C GLN A 278 20.03 7.76 -18.06
N TYR A 279 19.88 6.52 -18.55
CA TYR A 279 18.56 5.99 -18.88
C TYR A 279 18.17 4.70 -18.17
N ALA A 280 19.12 3.97 -17.53
CA ALA A 280 18.83 2.68 -16.93
C ALA A 280 18.76 2.73 -15.41
N TYR A 281 17.95 1.79 -14.84
CA TYR A 281 18.03 1.45 -13.43
C TYR A 281 19.01 0.28 -13.29
N LEU A 282 19.97 0.39 -12.38
CA LEU A 282 20.97 -0.64 -12.16
C LEU A 282 21.02 -1.05 -10.69
N TYR A 283 21.28 -2.33 -10.44
CA TYR A 283 21.33 -2.90 -9.11
C TYR A 283 22.55 -3.81 -8.96
N LYS A 284 23.19 -3.77 -7.77
CA LYS A 284 24.26 -4.69 -7.40
C LYS A 284 23.89 -5.36 -6.09
N TYR A 285 24.23 -6.64 -5.99
CA TYR A 285 23.91 -7.47 -4.82
C TYR A 285 25.18 -8.07 -4.27
N ASP A 286 25.18 -8.37 -2.98
CA ASP A 286 26.24 -9.14 -2.31
C ASP A 286 26.00 -10.66 -2.41
N ASP A 287 26.93 -11.42 -1.79
CA ASP A 287 26.88 -12.88 -1.79
C ASP A 287 25.65 -13.46 -1.01
N ARG A 288 24.90 -12.61 -0.32
CA ARG A 288 23.66 -12.96 0.38
C ARG A 288 22.40 -12.51 -0.35
N ASN A 289 22.53 -12.08 -1.61
CA ASN A 289 21.44 -11.52 -2.42
C ASN A 289 20.79 -10.25 -1.84
N ARG A 290 21.53 -9.47 -1.02
CA ARG A 290 21.06 -8.18 -0.54
C ARG A 290 21.49 -7.10 -1.52
N CYS A 291 20.57 -6.17 -1.86
CA CYS A 291 20.87 -5.03 -2.73
C CYS A 291 21.81 -4.06 -2.01
N ILE A 292 23.07 -3.98 -2.45
CA ILE A 292 24.09 -3.09 -1.85
C ILE A 292 24.29 -1.79 -2.63
N TRP A 293 23.86 -1.74 -3.92
CA TRP A 293 23.87 -0.54 -4.73
C TRP A 293 22.67 -0.48 -5.64
N LYS A 294 22.10 0.71 -5.77
CA LYS A 294 21.03 1.03 -6.69
C LYS A 294 21.36 2.32 -7.43
N LYS A 295 21.15 2.36 -8.74
CA LYS A 295 21.28 3.55 -9.56
C LYS A 295 19.95 3.86 -10.24
N LEU A 296 19.52 5.11 -10.15
CA LEU A 296 18.38 5.63 -10.89
C LEU A 296 18.88 6.33 -12.17
N PRO A 297 18.05 6.43 -13.21
CA PRO A 297 18.39 7.20 -14.41
C PRO A 297 18.80 8.62 -14.08
N GLY A 298 19.95 9.08 -14.61
CA GLY A 298 20.46 10.43 -14.43
C GLY A 298 20.93 10.79 -13.02
N ALA A 299 20.80 9.89 -12.04
CA ALA A 299 21.27 10.11 -10.67
C ALA A 299 22.56 9.35 -10.37
N ASP A 300 23.23 9.69 -9.29
CA ASP A 300 24.36 8.91 -8.79
C ASP A 300 23.91 7.64 -8.07
N TRP A 301 24.86 6.79 -7.73
CA TRP A 301 24.61 5.57 -7.00
C TRP A 301 24.10 5.83 -5.59
N ILE A 302 23.07 5.08 -5.17
CA ILE A 302 22.64 4.93 -3.79
C ILE A 302 23.31 3.67 -3.26
N ARG A 303 24.00 3.78 -2.13
CA ARG A 303 24.66 2.69 -1.45
C ARG A 303 23.89 2.27 -0.20
N TYR A 304 23.87 0.97 0.06
CA TYR A 304 23.27 0.38 1.26
C TYR A 304 24.30 -0.46 1.98
N GLU A 305 24.34 -0.36 3.31
CA GLU A 305 25.17 -1.18 4.18
C GLU A 305 24.32 -1.98 5.15
N TYR A 306 24.74 -3.19 5.38
CA TYR A 306 24.03 -4.15 6.23
C TYR A 306 24.92 -4.65 7.35
N ASP A 307 24.32 -4.95 8.51
CA ASP A 307 24.99 -5.63 9.58
C ASP A 307 25.06 -7.17 9.35
N ARG A 308 25.64 -7.87 10.32
CA ARG A 308 25.75 -9.34 10.28
C ARG A 308 24.39 -10.06 10.43
N GLY A 309 23.35 -9.37 10.88
CA GLY A 309 21.97 -9.83 10.99
C GLY A 309 21.11 -9.50 9.79
N ASP A 310 21.73 -9.11 8.66
CA ASP A 310 21.06 -8.76 7.39
C ASP A 310 20.12 -7.54 7.48
N ARG A 311 20.32 -6.68 8.50
CA ARG A 311 19.57 -5.45 8.65
C ARG A 311 20.31 -4.29 7.99
N MET A 312 19.60 -3.43 7.26
CA MET A 312 20.19 -2.23 6.66
C MET A 312 20.50 -1.20 7.76
N ILE A 313 21.77 -0.91 7.97
CA ILE A 313 22.24 0.03 9.00
C ILE A 313 22.58 1.41 8.47
N ALA A 314 22.86 1.54 7.16
CA ALA A 314 23.12 2.82 6.55
C ALA A 314 22.72 2.83 5.07
N SER A 315 22.37 4.03 4.59
CA SER A 315 22.24 4.33 3.17
C SER A 315 22.88 5.68 2.86
N GLN A 316 23.42 5.81 1.65
CA GLN A 316 24.02 7.06 1.18
C GLN A 316 23.67 7.26 -0.29
N ASP A 317 23.05 8.38 -0.62
CA ASP A 317 22.81 8.81 -1.99
C ASP A 317 23.92 9.74 -2.51
N GLY A 318 23.85 10.09 -3.80
CA GLY A 318 24.88 10.93 -4.42
C GLY A 318 24.95 12.33 -3.84
N GLU A 319 23.85 12.93 -3.44
CA GLU A 319 23.84 14.25 -2.78
C GLU A 319 24.50 14.19 -1.41
N GLN A 320 24.21 13.15 -0.64
CA GLN A 320 24.83 12.93 0.67
C GLN A 320 26.33 12.69 0.54
N ALA A 321 26.75 11.94 -0.47
CA ALA A 321 28.16 11.65 -0.74
C ALA A 321 28.93 12.89 -1.20
N ALA A 322 28.29 13.82 -1.92
CA ALA A 322 28.89 15.04 -2.43
C ALA A 322 29.04 16.14 -1.37
N LYS A 323 28.41 16.03 -0.21
CA LYS A 323 28.55 17.01 0.88
C LYS A 323 29.93 16.94 1.52
N SER A 324 30.35 18.08 2.11
CA SER A 324 31.62 18.17 2.86
C SER A 324 31.34 18.73 4.26
N PRO A 325 31.41 17.91 5.32
CA PRO A 325 31.65 16.46 5.31
C PRO A 325 30.51 15.65 4.66
N ALA A 326 30.84 14.49 4.09
CA ALA A 326 29.84 13.60 3.51
C ALA A 326 28.84 13.15 4.58
N LEU A 327 27.58 12.99 4.17
CA LEU A 327 26.49 12.51 5.05
C LEU A 327 26.07 11.09 4.68
N CYS A 328 25.43 10.41 5.61
CA CYS A 328 24.65 9.20 5.36
C CYS A 328 23.40 9.15 6.24
N THR A 329 22.41 8.39 5.82
CA THR A 329 21.25 8.04 6.63
C THR A 329 21.59 6.78 7.41
N PHE A 330 21.35 6.77 8.73
CA PHE A 330 21.60 5.62 9.59
C PHE A 330 20.29 5.04 10.12
N TYR A 331 20.31 3.73 10.42
CA TYR A 331 19.20 2.98 10.99
C TYR A 331 19.72 2.13 12.14
N LEU A 332 19.12 2.27 13.31
CA LEU A 332 19.49 1.51 14.50
C LEU A 332 18.33 0.63 14.94
N TYR A 333 18.65 -0.56 15.42
CA TYR A 333 17.68 -1.60 15.77
C TYR A 333 17.84 -2.04 17.22
N ASP A 334 16.76 -2.51 17.82
CA ASP A 334 16.81 -3.17 19.12
C ASP A 334 17.20 -4.65 19.00
N ILE A 335 17.19 -5.35 20.14
CA ILE A 335 17.53 -6.78 20.20
C ILE A 335 16.53 -7.67 19.44
N ASP A 336 15.28 -7.18 19.27
CA ASP A 336 14.20 -7.89 18.59
C ASP A 336 14.14 -7.56 17.09
N ASN A 337 15.20 -6.92 16.53
CA ASN A 337 15.31 -6.50 15.12
C ASN A 337 14.29 -5.43 14.70
N ARG A 338 13.72 -4.67 15.64
CA ARG A 338 12.79 -3.59 15.34
C ARG A 338 13.54 -2.28 15.13
N PRO A 339 13.21 -1.44 14.12
CA PRO A 339 13.88 -0.16 13.91
C PRO A 339 13.49 0.82 15.02
N VAL A 340 14.49 1.32 15.75
CA VAL A 340 14.28 2.22 16.89
C VAL A 340 14.74 3.65 16.64
N ILE A 341 15.81 3.89 15.90
CA ILE A 341 16.25 5.24 15.54
C ILE A 341 16.62 5.29 14.08
N GLN A 342 16.18 6.35 13.42
CA GLN A 342 16.59 6.73 12.08
C GLN A 342 17.01 8.20 12.09
N GLY A 343 18.06 8.52 11.33
CA GLY A 343 18.54 9.88 11.20
C GLY A 343 19.61 10.01 10.14
N THR A 344 20.22 11.20 10.05
CA THR A 344 21.42 11.44 9.24
C THR A 344 22.60 11.73 10.14
N CYS A 345 23.81 11.38 9.69
CA CYS A 345 25.05 11.71 10.40
C CYS A 345 26.16 12.05 9.41
N GLU A 346 27.20 12.76 9.90
CA GLU A 346 28.43 12.91 9.15
C GLU A 346 29.11 11.57 8.99
N PHE A 347 29.68 11.37 7.84
CA PHE A 347 30.38 10.14 7.51
C PHE A 347 31.89 10.39 7.38
N ARG A 348 32.68 9.78 8.27
CA ARG A 348 34.15 9.91 8.29
C ARG A 348 34.76 8.55 7.96
N GLY A 349 35.08 8.32 6.68
CA GLY A 349 35.68 7.07 6.24
C GLY A 349 34.90 6.38 5.10
N SER A 350 34.93 5.06 5.03
CA SER A 350 34.15 4.28 4.05
C SER A 350 32.87 3.79 4.68
N ILE A 351 31.71 3.99 4.01
CA ILE A 351 30.42 3.45 4.51
C ILE A 351 30.50 1.92 4.70
N ALA A 352 31.38 1.21 3.96
CA ALA A 352 31.69 -0.19 4.16
C ALA A 352 32.31 -0.49 5.53
N SER A 353 32.95 0.50 6.16
CA SER A 353 33.50 0.29 7.51
C SER A 353 32.42 0.18 8.59
N LEU A 354 31.23 0.75 8.36
CA LEU A 354 30.09 0.57 9.27
C LEU A 354 29.61 -0.89 9.28
N GLY A 355 29.47 -1.50 8.11
CA GLY A 355 29.03 -2.90 7.98
C GLY A 355 30.05 -3.91 8.49
N SER A 356 31.36 -3.63 8.38
CA SER A 356 32.43 -4.54 8.85
C SER A 356 32.64 -4.50 10.36
N THR A 357 32.35 -3.37 11.00
CA THR A 357 32.47 -3.16 12.45
C THR A 357 31.18 -3.37 13.22
N ALA A 358 30.02 -3.28 12.54
CA ALA A 358 28.72 -3.48 13.15
C ALA A 358 28.48 -4.96 13.45
N MET A 359 29.00 -5.41 14.55
CA MET A 359 28.37 -6.48 15.33
C MET A 359 26.92 -6.05 15.55
N LEU A 360 25.95 -7.01 15.55
CA LEU A 360 24.56 -6.80 15.88
C LEU A 360 24.38 -5.62 16.85
N THR A 361 23.96 -4.47 16.34
CA THR A 361 23.71 -3.29 17.14
C THR A 361 22.41 -3.49 17.90
N SER A 362 22.48 -4.10 19.08
CA SER A 362 21.32 -4.12 19.97
C SER A 362 21.38 -2.87 20.83
N LEU A 363 20.46 -1.95 20.61
CA LEU A 363 20.31 -0.79 21.48
C LEU A 363 19.70 -1.23 22.81
N LYS A 364 20.39 -0.93 23.90
CA LYS A 364 19.82 -1.06 25.24
C LYS A 364 19.03 0.20 25.56
N ARG A 365 17.84 0.03 26.14
CA ARG A 365 17.06 1.13 26.68
C ARG A 365 17.72 1.68 27.93
N SER A 366 17.72 2.97 28.07
CA SER A 366 18.19 3.68 29.24
C SER A 366 17.38 4.96 29.39
N TYR A 367 16.36 4.91 30.25
CA TYR A 367 15.51 6.06 30.56
C TYR A 367 16.00 6.85 31.78
N ASP A 368 17.15 6.49 32.33
CA ASP A 368 17.69 7.10 33.54
C ASP A 368 18.45 8.43 33.32
N GLY A 369 18.34 8.97 32.09
CA GLY A 369 18.90 10.28 31.72
C GLY A 369 20.44 10.28 31.62
N LYS A 370 21.12 9.15 31.70
CA LYS A 370 22.55 9.07 31.47
C LYS A 370 22.84 9.30 29.98
N ILE A 371 23.57 10.35 29.69
CA ILE A 371 24.08 10.70 28.37
C ILE A 371 25.00 9.59 27.90
N ILE A 372 24.70 9.03 26.75
CA ILE A 372 25.36 7.83 26.31
C ILE A 372 26.10 8.00 24.98
N ALA A 373 25.63 8.85 24.11
CA ALA A 373 26.34 9.23 22.88
C ALA A 373 25.98 10.66 22.49
N SER A 374 26.96 11.44 22.05
CA SER A 374 26.73 12.81 21.56
C SER A 374 25.75 12.82 20.39
N GLY A 375 24.70 13.63 20.51
CA GLY A 375 23.64 13.82 19.51
C GLY A 375 22.45 12.83 19.61
N LEU A 376 22.51 11.84 20.53
CA LEU A 376 21.39 10.95 20.84
C LEU A 376 20.85 11.16 22.26
N GLU A 377 21.21 12.29 22.85
CA GLU A 377 20.72 12.71 24.17
C GLU A 377 19.19 12.75 24.18
N ASN A 378 18.60 12.29 25.24
CA ASN A 378 17.15 12.18 25.43
C ASN A 378 16.46 11.23 24.41
N SER A 379 17.20 10.35 23.71
CA SER A 379 16.56 9.32 22.87
C SER A 379 16.03 8.14 23.69
N GLY A 380 16.53 7.93 24.91
CA GLY A 380 16.23 6.75 25.73
C GLY A 380 16.96 5.49 25.25
N TYR A 381 17.92 5.61 24.34
CA TYR A 381 18.67 4.50 23.79
C TYR A 381 20.18 4.73 23.86
N ASN A 382 20.92 3.65 24.07
CA ASN A 382 22.36 3.65 24.09
C ASN A 382 22.93 2.87 22.90
N PRO A 383 23.42 3.54 21.84
CA PRO A 383 24.07 2.85 20.73
C PRO A 383 25.45 2.35 21.14
N ASN A 384 25.82 1.19 20.64
CA ASN A 384 27.16 0.63 20.77
C ASN A 384 28.12 1.04 19.62
N MET A 385 27.75 2.07 18.86
CA MET A 385 28.53 2.64 17.75
C MET A 385 28.67 4.14 17.89
N THR A 386 29.75 4.70 17.35
CA THR A 386 29.96 6.14 17.31
C THR A 386 29.31 6.75 16.06
N LEU A 387 28.39 7.68 16.25
CA LEU A 387 27.81 8.52 15.21
C LEU A 387 28.43 9.92 15.33
N TYR A 388 28.80 10.50 14.21
CA TYR A 388 29.35 11.87 14.18
C TYR A 388 28.27 12.87 13.81
N PHE A 389 27.96 13.81 14.70
CA PHE A 389 26.95 14.86 14.51
C PHE A 389 25.61 14.31 14.00
N PRO A 390 25.01 13.32 14.70
CA PRO A 390 23.76 12.73 14.26
C PRO A 390 22.60 13.74 14.39
N VAL A 391 21.77 13.79 13.34
CA VAL A 391 20.47 14.45 13.34
C VAL A 391 19.39 13.39 13.32
N VAL A 392 18.70 13.21 14.44
CA VAL A 392 17.67 12.19 14.58
C VAL A 392 16.39 12.63 13.90
N HIS A 393 15.85 11.80 13.02
CA HIS A 393 14.59 12.04 12.33
C HIS A 393 13.41 11.37 13.06
N THR A 394 13.59 10.12 13.46
CA THR A 394 12.55 9.33 14.11
C THR A 394 13.14 8.47 15.21
N ILE A 395 12.40 8.37 16.33
CA ILE A 395 12.67 7.41 17.42
C ILE A 395 11.39 6.63 17.68
N ASN A 396 11.49 5.30 17.79
CA ASN A 396 10.39 4.40 18.14
C ASN A 396 10.66 3.74 19.48
N TYR A 397 9.64 3.64 20.32
CA TYR A 397 9.66 2.96 21.61
C TYR A 397 8.68 1.79 21.58
N TYR A 398 9.08 0.68 22.17
CA TYR A 398 8.29 -0.56 22.19
C TYR A 398 8.16 -1.11 23.59
N ASP A 399 7.17 -1.97 23.82
CA ASP A 399 6.96 -2.85 24.99
C ASP A 399 6.52 -2.17 26.28
N ASP A 400 7.00 -0.97 26.57
CA ASP A 400 6.71 -0.24 27.82
C ASP A 400 6.55 1.26 27.58
N TYR A 401 6.24 2.00 28.65
CA TYR A 401 6.05 3.44 28.64
C TYR A 401 7.12 4.20 29.43
N GLY A 402 8.29 3.60 29.66
CA GLY A 402 9.41 4.22 30.36
C GLY A 402 9.92 5.52 29.69
N PHE A 403 9.77 5.63 28.38
CA PHE A 403 10.12 6.82 27.61
C PHE A 403 9.38 8.09 28.04
N ARG A 404 8.25 7.99 28.76
CA ARG A 404 7.48 9.13 29.29
C ARG A 404 8.27 9.99 30.28
N SER A 405 9.34 9.49 30.84
CA SER A 405 10.27 10.28 31.66
C SER A 405 11.15 11.22 30.82
N LEU A 406 11.15 11.05 29.48
CA LEU A 406 11.93 11.88 28.58
C LEU A 406 11.22 13.21 28.28
N THR A 407 12.00 14.26 28.02
CA THR A 407 11.49 15.58 27.64
C THR A 407 10.58 15.48 26.41
N GLY A 408 9.41 16.08 26.50
CA GLY A 408 8.38 16.11 25.45
C GLY A 408 7.24 15.11 25.65
N PHE A 409 7.45 14.07 26.49
CA PHE A 409 6.40 13.17 26.97
C PHE A 409 5.98 13.46 28.42
N ASP A 410 6.59 14.45 29.06
CA ASP A 410 6.43 14.79 30.47
C ASP A 410 5.10 15.48 30.81
N ASN A 411 4.27 15.79 29.84
CA ASN A 411 2.93 16.32 30.08
C ASN A 411 1.93 15.18 30.38
N GLU A 412 1.77 14.86 31.67
CA GLU A 412 0.91 13.77 32.14
C GLU A 412 -0.58 13.95 31.81
N SER A 413 -1.05 15.18 31.56
CA SER A 413 -2.44 15.43 31.14
C SER A 413 -2.74 14.84 29.75
N TYR A 414 -1.75 14.82 28.88
CA TYR A 414 -1.86 14.28 27.53
C TYR A 414 -1.27 12.87 27.41
N PHE A 415 -0.15 12.61 28.07
CA PHE A 415 0.54 11.32 28.09
C PHE A 415 0.39 10.63 29.45
N PRO A 416 -0.80 10.08 29.77
CA PRO A 416 -1.04 9.49 31.08
C PRO A 416 -0.15 8.26 31.33
N LYS A 417 0.04 7.96 32.60
CA LYS A 417 0.73 6.74 33.02
C LYS A 417 -0.20 5.56 32.82
N GLU A 418 0.23 4.61 32.00
CA GLU A 418 -0.50 3.39 31.75
C GLU A 418 -0.01 2.25 32.64
N SER A 419 -0.91 1.36 33.01
CA SER A 419 -0.64 0.18 33.82
C SER A 419 -0.48 -1.11 33.00
N HIS A 420 -0.89 -1.09 31.72
CA HIS A 420 -0.88 -2.28 30.87
C HIS A 420 0.46 -2.45 30.18
N LEU A 421 0.97 -3.68 30.15
CA LEU A 421 2.16 -4.04 29.40
C LEU A 421 1.81 -4.12 27.91
N ALA A 422 2.61 -3.49 27.07
CA ALA A 422 2.47 -3.48 25.63
C ALA A 422 3.55 -4.33 24.93
N GLY A 423 3.88 -5.48 25.48
CA GLY A 423 4.94 -6.35 24.97
C GLY A 423 4.81 -6.64 23.49
N GLY A 424 5.86 -6.39 22.72
CA GLY A 424 5.88 -6.53 21.26
C GLY A 424 5.27 -5.37 20.48
N LEU A 425 4.59 -4.42 21.15
CA LEU A 425 3.86 -3.33 20.49
C LEU A 425 4.65 -2.02 20.50
N LEU A 426 4.40 -1.17 19.49
CA LEU A 426 4.93 0.20 19.40
C LEU A 426 4.18 1.08 20.40
N THR A 427 4.88 1.62 21.40
CA THR A 427 4.27 2.41 22.48
C THR A 427 4.48 3.90 22.35
N GLY A 428 5.53 4.33 21.64
CA GLY A 428 5.79 5.74 21.40
C GLY A 428 6.64 6.01 20.18
N THR A 429 6.51 7.23 19.66
CA THR A 429 7.30 7.71 18.52
C THR A 429 7.65 9.18 18.72
N VAL A 430 8.88 9.56 18.39
CA VAL A 430 9.30 10.95 18.23
C VAL A 430 9.63 11.18 16.78
N THR A 431 9.09 12.22 16.16
CA THR A 431 9.40 12.64 14.79
C THR A 431 9.92 14.07 14.77
N THR A 432 11.10 14.27 14.19
CA THR A 432 11.67 15.62 14.03
C THR A 432 11.14 16.26 12.74
N LEU A 433 10.70 17.50 12.80
CA LEU A 433 10.33 18.27 11.62
C LEU A 433 11.58 18.62 10.81
N LEU A 434 11.59 18.26 9.52
CA LEU A 434 12.74 18.48 8.62
C LEU A 434 12.69 19.86 7.93
N ASP A 435 12.01 20.82 8.55
CA ASP A 435 11.88 22.21 8.08
C ASP A 435 13.02 23.13 8.57
N GLY A 436 14.03 22.56 9.21
CA GLY A 436 15.15 23.30 9.83
C GLY A 436 14.84 23.84 11.22
N SER A 437 13.63 23.73 11.72
CA SER A 437 13.26 24.21 13.06
C SER A 437 13.79 23.31 14.19
N GLY A 438 14.11 22.07 13.90
CA GLY A 438 14.49 21.05 14.88
C GLY A 438 13.36 20.68 15.86
N LYS A 439 12.13 21.14 15.61
CA LYS A 439 10.96 20.80 16.45
C LYS A 439 10.66 19.33 16.35
N LYS A 440 10.23 18.75 17.46
CA LYS A 440 9.87 17.33 17.57
C LYS A 440 8.37 17.20 17.84
N LEU A 441 7.76 16.21 17.22
CA LEU A 441 6.41 15.75 17.48
C LEU A 441 6.47 14.43 18.24
N TYR A 442 5.64 14.31 19.27
CA TYR A 442 5.64 13.20 20.21
C TYR A 442 4.32 12.44 20.09
N THR A 443 4.37 11.14 19.91
CA THR A 443 3.17 10.30 19.85
C THR A 443 3.29 9.15 20.85
N ALA A 444 2.22 8.88 21.61
CA ALA A 444 2.10 7.71 22.46
C ALA A 444 0.89 6.88 22.05
N TYR A 445 1.06 5.56 22.04
CA TYR A 445 0.06 4.57 21.68
C TYR A 445 -0.27 3.75 22.91
N TYR A 446 -1.54 3.71 23.30
CA TYR A 446 -2.03 2.96 24.44
C TYR A 446 -2.91 1.82 23.96
N TYR A 447 -2.79 0.69 24.61
CA TYR A 447 -3.45 -0.55 24.21
C TYR A 447 -4.31 -1.08 25.34
N ASP A 448 -5.38 -1.76 24.98
CA ASP A 448 -6.18 -2.51 25.94
C ASP A 448 -5.52 -3.85 26.31
N GLU A 449 -6.11 -4.60 27.23
CA GLU A 449 -5.61 -5.92 27.69
C GLU A 449 -5.48 -6.97 26.56
N LYS A 450 -6.09 -6.73 25.40
CA LYS A 450 -6.03 -7.59 24.21
C LYS A 450 -5.01 -7.11 23.18
N GLY A 451 -4.24 -6.06 23.48
CA GLY A 451 -3.26 -5.47 22.58
C GLY A 451 -3.88 -4.65 21.44
N ARG A 452 -5.13 -4.18 21.57
CA ARG A 452 -5.80 -3.35 20.56
C ARG A 452 -5.56 -1.87 20.88
N PRO A 453 -5.31 -1.01 19.87
CA PRO A 453 -5.11 0.42 20.09
C PRO A 453 -6.34 1.08 20.73
N GLU A 454 -6.27 1.44 22.00
CA GLU A 454 -7.36 2.08 22.73
C GLU A 454 -7.27 3.60 22.67
N LYS A 455 -6.05 4.13 22.77
CA LYS A 455 -5.81 5.57 22.74
C LYS A 455 -4.51 5.91 22.06
N THR A 456 -4.54 6.89 21.17
CA THR A 456 -3.34 7.51 20.58
C THR A 456 -3.33 8.99 20.92
N VAL A 457 -2.20 9.48 21.37
CA VAL A 457 -1.99 10.91 21.66
C VAL A 457 -0.79 11.38 20.87
N SER A 458 -0.97 12.42 20.05
CA SER A 458 0.11 13.05 19.30
C SER A 458 0.16 14.55 19.57
N SER A 459 1.34 15.10 19.84
CA SER A 459 1.52 16.54 19.75
C SER A 459 1.48 16.95 18.27
N ASN A 460 1.00 18.15 17.96
CA ASN A 460 0.91 18.66 16.60
C ASN A 460 1.75 19.92 16.38
N HIS A 461 1.99 20.25 15.11
CA HIS A 461 2.80 21.42 14.73
C HIS A 461 2.15 22.76 15.09
N LEU A 462 0.84 22.77 15.43
CA LEU A 462 0.09 23.95 15.85
C LEU A 462 0.22 24.23 17.36
N GLY A 463 1.08 23.49 18.07
CA GLY A 463 1.31 23.63 19.50
C GLY A 463 0.20 23.04 20.38
N GLY A 464 -0.60 22.15 19.82
CA GLY A 464 -1.65 21.41 20.53
C GLY A 464 -1.44 19.90 20.41
N TYR A 465 -2.53 19.15 20.56
CA TYR A 465 -2.55 17.70 20.56
C TYR A 465 -3.71 17.14 19.75
N ASP A 466 -3.47 16.00 19.12
CA ASP A 466 -4.45 15.16 18.48
C ASP A 466 -4.62 13.88 19.29
N ILE A 467 -5.83 13.61 19.77
CA ILE A 467 -6.14 12.47 20.62
C ILE A 467 -7.19 11.64 19.93
N THR A 468 -6.90 10.38 19.69
CA THR A 468 -7.88 9.40 19.19
C THR A 468 -8.12 8.35 20.26
N THR A 469 -9.38 8.14 20.62
CA THR A 469 -9.79 7.09 21.58
C THR A 469 -10.76 6.14 20.90
N THR A 470 -10.51 4.84 21.00
CA THR A 470 -11.33 3.79 20.38
C THR A 470 -11.91 2.87 21.47
N VAL A 471 -13.21 2.74 21.48
CA VAL A 471 -13.92 1.75 22.30
C VAL A 471 -14.32 0.58 21.41
N TYR A 472 -14.07 -0.64 21.85
CA TYR A 472 -14.32 -1.84 21.08
C TYR A 472 -15.58 -2.60 21.56
N THR A 473 -16.20 -3.32 20.64
CA THR A 473 -17.21 -4.33 20.97
C THR A 473 -16.54 -5.58 21.57
N PHE A 474 -17.33 -6.46 22.14
CA PHE A 474 -16.85 -7.78 22.60
C PHE A 474 -16.16 -8.58 21.48
N THR A 475 -16.65 -8.47 20.25
CA THR A 475 -16.08 -9.14 19.07
C THR A 475 -14.82 -8.48 18.50
N GLY A 476 -14.33 -7.40 19.11
CA GLY A 476 -13.10 -6.71 18.69
C GLY A 476 -13.28 -5.68 17.59
N LYS A 477 -14.51 -5.38 17.16
CA LYS A 477 -14.77 -4.30 16.21
C LYS A 477 -14.85 -2.95 16.93
N PRO A 478 -14.34 -1.84 16.36
CA PRO A 478 -14.54 -0.51 16.93
C PRO A 478 -16.04 -0.21 17.11
N LYS A 479 -16.42 0.24 18.29
CA LYS A 479 -17.79 0.66 18.60
C LYS A 479 -17.91 2.19 18.50
N THR A 480 -16.94 2.89 19.11
CA THR A 480 -16.86 4.35 19.08
C THR A 480 -15.44 4.76 18.87
N VAL A 481 -15.22 5.71 17.97
CA VAL A 481 -13.93 6.36 17.78
C VAL A 481 -14.12 7.86 18.02
N THR A 482 -13.42 8.40 19.01
CA THR A 482 -13.44 9.83 19.33
C THR A 482 -12.13 10.43 18.92
N HIS A 483 -12.16 11.48 18.12
CA HIS A 483 -11.00 12.27 17.76
C HIS A 483 -11.13 13.69 18.33
N VAL A 484 -10.11 14.12 19.09
CA VAL A 484 -10.04 15.44 19.70
C VAL A 484 -8.83 16.16 19.12
N HIS A 485 -9.05 17.31 18.50
CA HIS A 485 -8.00 18.17 17.99
C HIS A 485 -7.92 19.44 18.84
N THR A 486 -6.71 19.78 19.30
CA THR A 486 -6.41 21.06 19.95
C THR A 486 -5.31 21.78 19.21
N ALA A 487 -5.38 23.10 19.17
CA ALA A 487 -4.34 23.97 18.63
C ALA A 487 -4.17 25.17 19.55
N MET A 488 -2.96 25.71 19.66
CA MET A 488 -2.66 26.84 20.54
C MET A 488 -3.55 28.06 20.20
N GLY A 489 -4.27 28.57 21.19
CA GLY A 489 -5.16 29.72 21.03
C GLY A 489 -6.42 29.48 20.21
N LYS A 490 -6.79 28.22 19.93
CA LYS A 490 -7.99 27.84 19.20
C LYS A 490 -8.94 26.99 20.06
N THR A 491 -10.23 27.05 19.72
CA THR A 491 -11.24 26.20 20.36
C THR A 491 -11.00 24.73 19.98
N GLN A 492 -11.07 23.87 21.00
CA GLN A 492 -10.99 22.41 20.79
C GLN A 492 -12.07 21.93 19.84
N GLN A 493 -11.70 21.06 18.91
CA GLN A 493 -12.63 20.34 18.03
C GLN A 493 -12.72 18.88 18.46
N THR A 494 -13.93 18.33 18.51
CA THR A 494 -14.17 16.94 18.84
C THR A 494 -15.05 16.30 17.78
N GLN A 495 -14.60 15.17 17.22
CA GLN A 495 -15.36 14.36 16.29
C GLN A 495 -15.58 12.98 16.92
N VAL A 496 -16.82 12.48 16.90
CA VAL A 496 -17.18 11.18 17.44
C VAL A 496 -17.80 10.34 16.32
N TYR A 497 -17.19 9.23 16.01
CA TYR A 497 -17.72 8.23 15.10
C TYR A 497 -18.26 7.06 15.90
N THR A 498 -19.55 6.80 15.78
CA THR A 498 -20.18 5.63 16.41
C THR A 498 -20.55 4.62 15.33
N LEU A 499 -20.00 3.43 15.43
CA LEU A 499 -20.34 2.33 14.54
C LEU A 499 -21.40 1.47 15.16
N SER A 500 -22.58 1.43 14.57
CA SER A 500 -23.63 0.49 14.90
C SER A 500 -23.53 -0.69 13.94
N LEU A 501 -23.09 -1.83 14.45
CA LEU A 501 -23.11 -3.09 13.70
C LEU A 501 -24.43 -3.78 14.03
N ILE A 502 -25.40 -3.64 13.15
CA ILE A 502 -26.59 -4.48 13.16
C ILE A 502 -26.17 -5.77 12.45
N HIS A 503 -25.91 -6.83 13.22
CA HIS A 503 -25.84 -8.17 12.66
C HIS A 503 -27.27 -8.62 12.39
N ILE A 504 -27.55 -8.82 11.14
CA ILE A 504 -28.76 -9.49 10.67
C ILE A 504 -28.47 -10.96 10.53
#